data_60ba650b5ef2b8d1204a1f4ff7fcd9eb
#
_entry.id   60ba650b5ef2b8d1204a1f4ff7fcd9eb
#
_cell.length_a   1.000
_cell.length_b   1.000
_cell.length_c   1.000
_cell.angle_alpha   90.00
_cell.angle_beta   90.00
_cell.angle_gamma   90.00
#
_symmetry.space_group_name_H-M   'P 1'
#
loop_
_entity.id
_entity.type
_entity.pdbx_description
1 polymer ?
#
loop_
_entity_poly.entity_id
_entity_poly.type
_entity_poly.pdbx_seq_one_letter_code
_entity_poly.pdbx_strand_id
1 'polypeptide(L)'
;MNEQFFDSDSFTPRARELVKNAVTLAGSWGHTYIGTEHILLSAAYEEDSTACAVLLRHEVTVQRIEEQIEYIIGRGTPCRLTKNDITPNAAAVLKGAKRLCESMGGGIAGTEYILAMILRRSDCCAFEILQQLGVNCNKMYNDCSLSGNEPNIFSDRNYPKLKTLEHYGRELTRKSECEKFDPCIGREAETERIMEILCRRTKNNPCLVGEAGVGKTAVVEGLARKIMLGEVPSALSSKRIFSLDITALLAGAKYRGDFEERLKSCMDEAAKAGNVILFIDELHNIMGAGAAEGAIDAANILKPQLARGGLQLIGATTFEEYRKNIEKDSAMERRFQKVKIDEPDQSQTCRILSGLIDKYEQHHSVDISPDLIPYAVKLAARYVTDRFFPDKAIDILDEACACAVIEQSENNSGEKISDAFNDYVKGKLTRDEYLTAITECRPKRIPLEKRHIDSVISSLTGINCADIGQDEAARLTGLEDKLSESIVGQQTAIKSLCSAVRRCRAGLKGSDRPMGSFIFLGSTGVGKSQLAKDLAKTLFGRDNAIVKLDMSEYMERHSVSKLIGSPPGYVGFDEGGRLTEQIRRKPYCVLLLDEIEKAHPDIYNLLLQILEDLSLIHISE
;
A
#
# COMPACT_ATOMS: atom_id res chain seq x y z
N MET A 1 -19.70 48.03 -20.57
CA MET A 1 -18.81 46.83 -20.61
C MET A 1 -19.50 45.50 -20.24
N ASN A 2 -20.71 45.54 -19.68
CA ASN A 2 -21.45 44.36 -19.21
C ASN A 2 -22.46 43.77 -20.24
N GLU A 3 -22.76 44.46 -21.31
CA GLU A 3 -23.75 44.00 -22.36
C GLU A 3 -23.25 42.81 -23.19
N GLN A 4 -21.92 42.62 -23.31
CA GLN A 4 -21.31 41.55 -24.12
C GLN A 4 -21.46 40.10 -23.58
N PHE A 5 -21.89 39.92 -22.31
CA PHE A 5 -21.96 38.59 -21.69
C PHE A 5 -23.28 37.87 -21.94
N PHE A 6 -24.37 38.59 -22.14
CA PHE A 6 -25.70 38.02 -22.21
C PHE A 6 -26.16 37.66 -23.64
N ASP A 7 -25.56 38.22 -24.68
CA ASP A 7 -25.89 38.04 -26.08
C ASP A 7 -24.77 37.41 -26.91
N SER A 8 -23.74 36.82 -26.26
CA SER A 8 -22.62 36.24 -27.01
C SER A 8 -22.97 34.84 -27.55
N ASP A 9 -22.63 34.59 -28.81
CA ASP A 9 -22.64 33.26 -29.43
C ASP A 9 -21.73 32.22 -28.74
N SER A 10 -21.14 32.62 -27.61
CA SER A 10 -20.24 31.81 -26.79
C SER A 10 -20.98 30.84 -25.85
N PHE A 11 -22.28 30.97 -25.65
CA PHE A 11 -23.10 30.13 -24.80
C PHE A 11 -24.18 29.38 -25.60
N THR A 12 -24.46 28.12 -25.21
CA THR A 12 -25.57 27.37 -25.78
C THR A 12 -26.88 28.07 -25.54
N PRO A 13 -27.94 27.84 -26.36
CA PRO A 13 -29.26 28.43 -26.15
C PRO A 13 -29.78 28.23 -24.72
N ARG A 14 -29.59 27.01 -24.15
CA ARG A 14 -30.01 26.68 -22.78
C ARG A 14 -29.20 27.44 -21.73
N ALA A 15 -27.88 27.58 -21.89
CA ALA A 15 -27.06 28.36 -20.97
C ALA A 15 -27.45 29.85 -21.00
N ARG A 16 -27.83 30.39 -22.15
CA ARG A 16 -28.35 31.77 -22.27
C ARG A 16 -29.71 31.93 -21.56
N GLU A 17 -30.57 30.92 -21.66
CA GLU A 17 -31.87 30.90 -20.99
C GLU A 17 -31.72 30.80 -19.48
N LEU A 18 -30.83 29.95 -19.00
CA LEU A 18 -30.44 29.85 -17.59
C LEU A 18 -30.03 31.22 -17.02
N VAL A 19 -29.20 31.99 -17.73
CA VAL A 19 -28.75 33.30 -17.24
C VAL A 19 -29.91 34.31 -17.27
N LYS A 20 -30.83 34.26 -18.25
CA LYS A 20 -32.04 35.11 -18.28
C LYS A 20 -32.99 34.78 -17.14
N ASN A 21 -33.18 33.50 -16.85
CA ASN A 21 -34.02 33.03 -15.76
C ASN A 21 -33.47 33.42 -14.40
N ALA A 22 -32.12 33.42 -14.21
CA ALA A 22 -31.48 33.90 -13.01
C ALA A 22 -31.79 35.38 -12.72
N VAL A 23 -31.87 36.24 -13.75
CA VAL A 23 -32.29 37.66 -13.62
C VAL A 23 -33.74 37.78 -13.14
N THR A 24 -34.63 36.98 -13.73
CA THR A 24 -36.05 36.98 -13.37
C THR A 24 -36.27 36.43 -11.96
N LEU A 25 -35.58 35.37 -11.59
CA LEU A 25 -35.64 34.78 -10.24
C LEU A 25 -35.14 35.77 -9.19
N ALA A 26 -33.98 36.42 -9.39
CA ALA A 26 -33.46 37.40 -8.47
C ALA A 26 -34.44 38.54 -8.23
N GLY A 27 -35.08 39.06 -9.33
CA GLY A 27 -36.09 40.09 -9.23
C GLY A 27 -37.39 39.65 -8.53
N SER A 28 -37.85 38.42 -8.75
CA SER A 28 -39.05 37.88 -8.09
C SER A 28 -38.83 37.63 -6.59
N TRP A 29 -37.57 37.31 -6.20
CA TRP A 29 -37.19 37.14 -4.79
C TRP A 29 -36.96 38.50 -4.09
N GLY A 30 -36.98 39.60 -4.82
CA GLY A 30 -36.81 40.96 -4.31
C GLY A 30 -35.37 41.32 -3.96
N HIS A 31 -34.40 40.61 -4.55
CA HIS A 31 -33.00 40.94 -4.41
C HIS A 31 -32.63 42.09 -5.38
N THR A 32 -31.69 42.95 -4.96
CA THR A 32 -31.25 44.11 -5.76
C THR A 32 -30.04 43.79 -6.65
N TYR A 33 -29.61 42.53 -6.69
CA TYR A 33 -28.45 42.05 -7.46
C TYR A 33 -28.66 40.64 -7.99
N ILE A 34 -27.89 40.28 -9.00
CA ILE A 34 -27.85 38.94 -9.55
C ILE A 34 -26.56 38.23 -9.06
N GLY A 35 -26.70 37.33 -8.10
CA GLY A 35 -25.58 36.59 -7.52
C GLY A 35 -25.43 35.18 -8.10
N THR A 36 -24.42 34.46 -7.64
CA THR A 36 -24.14 33.07 -8.03
C THR A 36 -25.23 32.11 -7.57
N GLU A 37 -25.89 32.39 -6.44
CA GLU A 37 -27.03 31.67 -5.89
C GLU A 37 -28.23 31.65 -6.85
N HIS A 38 -28.49 32.77 -7.53
CA HIS A 38 -29.58 32.87 -8.52
C HIS A 38 -29.24 32.08 -9.78
N ILE A 39 -27.96 32.03 -10.18
CA ILE A 39 -27.49 31.19 -11.28
C ILE A 39 -27.62 29.71 -10.92
N LEU A 40 -27.29 29.31 -9.69
CA LEU A 40 -27.46 27.95 -9.20
C LEU A 40 -28.94 27.54 -9.16
N LEU A 41 -29.80 28.40 -8.62
CA LEU A 41 -31.24 28.17 -8.56
C LEU A 41 -31.83 28.03 -9.96
N SER A 42 -31.44 28.89 -10.89
CA SER A 42 -31.86 28.81 -12.29
C SER A 42 -31.38 27.52 -12.96
N ALA A 43 -30.16 27.05 -12.64
CA ALA A 43 -29.66 25.79 -13.15
C ALA A 43 -30.47 24.57 -12.67
N ALA A 44 -31.03 24.65 -11.46
CA ALA A 44 -31.92 23.59 -10.94
C ALA A 44 -33.34 23.64 -11.52
N TYR A 45 -33.84 24.81 -11.94
CA TYR A 45 -35.14 24.94 -12.62
C TYR A 45 -35.13 24.48 -14.09
N GLU A 46 -33.98 24.42 -14.73
CA GLU A 46 -33.85 24.04 -16.16
C GLU A 46 -33.81 22.51 -16.30
N GLU A 47 -34.97 21.85 -16.19
CA GLU A 47 -35.14 20.39 -16.12
C GLU A 47 -34.40 19.60 -17.20
N ASP A 48 -34.30 20.13 -18.41
CA ASP A 48 -33.65 19.51 -19.57
C ASP A 48 -32.14 19.83 -19.66
N SER A 49 -31.54 20.47 -18.65
CA SER A 49 -30.14 20.87 -18.70
C SER A 49 -29.22 19.81 -18.07
N THR A 50 -27.98 19.71 -18.59
CA THR A 50 -26.93 18.87 -18.01
C THR A 50 -26.62 19.26 -16.57
N ALA A 51 -26.67 20.57 -16.25
CA ALA A 51 -26.48 21.06 -14.90
C ALA A 51 -27.58 20.54 -13.94
N CYS A 52 -28.87 20.59 -14.35
CA CYS A 52 -29.97 20.07 -13.55
C CYS A 52 -29.83 18.55 -13.32
N ALA A 53 -29.48 17.79 -14.35
CA ALA A 53 -29.28 16.35 -14.24
C ALA A 53 -28.18 16.00 -13.23
N VAL A 54 -27.08 16.78 -13.19
CA VAL A 54 -25.99 16.61 -12.21
C VAL A 54 -26.46 16.99 -10.81
N LEU A 55 -27.18 18.12 -10.64
CA LEU A 55 -27.72 18.54 -9.35
C LEU A 55 -28.66 17.48 -8.76
N LEU A 56 -29.59 16.94 -9.56
CA LEU A 56 -30.55 15.90 -9.14
C LEU A 56 -29.83 14.60 -8.74
N ARG A 57 -28.77 14.20 -9.46
CA ARG A 57 -27.95 13.02 -9.11
C ARG A 57 -27.34 13.13 -7.71
N HIS A 58 -27.07 14.35 -7.27
CA HIS A 58 -26.54 14.63 -5.93
C HIS A 58 -27.63 15.07 -4.93
N GLU A 59 -28.89 14.76 -5.20
CA GLU A 59 -30.05 15.06 -4.34
C GLU A 59 -30.24 16.56 -4.04
N VAL A 60 -29.71 17.43 -4.92
CA VAL A 60 -29.89 18.88 -4.84
C VAL A 60 -31.15 19.26 -5.62
N THR A 61 -32.25 19.45 -4.89
CA THR A 61 -33.53 19.86 -5.47
C THR A 61 -33.74 21.37 -5.40
N VAL A 62 -34.60 21.89 -6.25
CA VAL A 62 -34.99 23.32 -6.23
C VAL A 62 -35.42 23.75 -4.84
N GLN A 63 -36.28 22.98 -4.17
CA GLN A 63 -36.77 23.30 -2.81
C GLN A 63 -35.62 23.47 -1.81
N ARG A 64 -34.64 22.56 -1.80
CA ARG A 64 -33.50 22.62 -0.88
C ARG A 64 -32.62 23.84 -1.14
N ILE A 65 -32.46 24.24 -2.40
CA ILE A 65 -31.72 25.48 -2.76
C ILE A 65 -32.52 26.70 -2.31
N GLU A 66 -33.83 26.74 -2.54
CA GLU A 66 -34.69 27.83 -2.13
C GLU A 66 -34.69 28.04 -0.63
N GLU A 67 -34.83 26.97 0.17
CA GLU A 67 -34.75 27.02 1.63
C GLU A 67 -33.41 27.59 2.12
N GLN A 68 -32.30 27.24 1.46
CA GLN A 68 -30.98 27.75 1.83
C GLN A 68 -30.80 29.21 1.43
N ILE A 69 -31.28 29.62 0.26
CA ILE A 69 -31.23 31.04 -0.15
C ILE A 69 -32.08 31.89 0.81
N GLU A 70 -33.28 31.40 1.18
CA GLU A 70 -34.17 32.10 2.12
C GLU A 70 -33.54 32.19 3.53
N TYR A 71 -32.83 31.17 3.96
CA TYR A 71 -32.13 31.17 5.24
C TYR A 71 -30.91 32.12 5.26
N ILE A 72 -30.13 32.18 4.19
CA ILE A 72 -28.87 32.97 4.15
C ILE A 72 -29.14 34.43 3.83
N ILE A 73 -30.04 34.72 2.85
CA ILE A 73 -30.24 36.05 2.26
C ILE A 73 -31.60 36.61 2.62
N GLY A 74 -32.60 35.73 2.72
CA GLY A 74 -34.00 36.15 2.96
C GLY A 74 -34.73 36.50 1.65
N ARG A 75 -36.00 36.97 1.79
CA ARG A 75 -36.82 37.48 0.68
C ARG A 75 -37.08 38.98 0.85
N GLY A 76 -36.94 39.71 -0.25
CA GLY A 76 -37.21 41.13 -0.31
C GLY A 76 -38.52 41.45 -1.05
N THR A 77 -38.76 42.75 -1.33
CA THR A 77 -39.88 43.18 -2.19
C THR A 77 -39.49 43.00 -3.65
N PRO A 78 -40.35 42.33 -4.48
CA PRO A 78 -40.06 42.12 -5.91
C PRO A 78 -39.64 43.42 -6.61
N CYS A 79 -38.56 43.36 -7.38
CA CYS A 79 -37.99 44.48 -8.09
C CYS A 79 -37.63 44.08 -9.54
N ARG A 80 -37.47 45.06 -10.41
CA ARG A 80 -37.01 44.82 -11.78
C ARG A 80 -35.51 45.00 -11.84
N LEU A 81 -34.82 43.94 -12.22
CA LEU A 81 -33.38 43.92 -12.42
C LEU A 81 -33.03 43.97 -13.92
N THR A 82 -31.87 44.49 -14.18
CA THR A 82 -31.25 44.56 -15.50
C THR A 82 -30.01 43.71 -15.56
N LYS A 83 -29.54 43.40 -16.75
CA LYS A 83 -28.29 42.63 -16.95
C LYS A 83 -27.05 43.30 -16.31
N ASN A 84 -27.15 44.57 -15.92
CA ASN A 84 -26.04 45.30 -15.30
C ASN A 84 -25.95 45.09 -13.79
N ASP A 85 -26.98 44.55 -13.17
CA ASP A 85 -27.06 44.35 -11.71
C ASP A 85 -26.40 43.03 -11.27
N ILE A 86 -25.51 42.46 -12.12
CA ILE A 86 -24.77 41.23 -11.85
C ILE A 86 -23.59 41.48 -10.91
N THR A 87 -23.44 40.60 -9.90
CA THR A 87 -22.31 40.67 -8.98
C THR A 87 -20.96 40.33 -9.64
N PRO A 88 -19.83 40.86 -9.14
CA PRO A 88 -18.50 40.53 -9.66
C PRO A 88 -18.23 39.02 -9.68
N ASN A 89 -18.70 38.28 -8.66
CA ASN A 89 -18.54 36.82 -8.57
C ASN A 89 -19.37 36.06 -9.63
N ALA A 90 -20.61 36.45 -9.85
CA ALA A 90 -21.46 35.88 -10.89
C ALA A 90 -20.90 36.17 -12.31
N ALA A 91 -20.44 37.40 -12.55
CA ALA A 91 -19.76 37.74 -13.80
C ALA A 91 -18.46 36.97 -14.01
N ALA A 92 -17.70 36.71 -12.94
CA ALA A 92 -16.48 35.91 -13.00
C ALA A 92 -16.76 34.43 -13.27
N VAL A 93 -17.85 33.85 -12.73
CA VAL A 93 -18.31 32.49 -13.04
C VAL A 93 -18.63 32.36 -14.53
N LEU A 94 -19.40 33.27 -15.11
CA LEU A 94 -19.75 33.22 -16.54
C LEU A 94 -18.51 33.38 -17.45
N LYS A 95 -17.61 34.31 -17.12
CA LYS A 95 -16.32 34.45 -17.83
C LYS A 95 -15.48 33.19 -17.73
N GLY A 96 -15.41 32.60 -16.52
CA GLY A 96 -14.70 31.38 -16.25
C GLY A 96 -15.24 30.19 -17.03
N ALA A 97 -16.58 30.04 -17.11
CA ALA A 97 -17.23 28.98 -17.87
C ALA A 97 -16.86 29.02 -19.37
N LYS A 98 -16.81 30.23 -19.95
CA LYS A 98 -16.36 30.40 -21.34
C LYS A 98 -14.90 29.98 -21.52
N ARG A 99 -13.99 30.46 -20.68
CA ARG A 99 -12.56 30.11 -20.72
C ARG A 99 -12.32 28.63 -20.49
N LEU A 100 -13.11 28.03 -19.59
CA LEU A 100 -13.04 26.59 -19.33
C LEU A 100 -13.44 25.79 -20.58
N CYS A 101 -14.51 26.16 -21.24
CA CYS A 101 -14.94 25.54 -22.49
C CYS A 101 -13.87 25.70 -23.60
N GLU A 102 -13.32 26.90 -23.77
CA GLU A 102 -12.25 27.18 -24.74
C GLU A 102 -10.98 26.35 -24.45
N SER A 103 -10.59 26.20 -23.17
CA SER A 103 -9.42 25.42 -22.76
C SER A 103 -9.57 23.91 -23.01
N MET A 104 -10.83 23.45 -23.10
CA MET A 104 -11.19 22.04 -23.40
C MET A 104 -11.47 21.79 -24.88
N GLY A 105 -11.14 22.76 -25.75
CA GLY A 105 -11.35 22.63 -27.19
C GLY A 105 -12.81 22.79 -27.62
N GLY A 106 -13.71 23.19 -26.72
CA GLY A 106 -15.11 23.51 -27.02
C GLY A 106 -15.27 24.93 -27.56
N GLY A 107 -16.21 25.13 -28.50
CA GLY A 107 -16.49 26.46 -29.06
C GLY A 107 -17.60 27.21 -28.32
N ILE A 108 -18.54 26.51 -27.69
CA ILE A 108 -19.76 27.07 -27.11
C ILE A 108 -20.00 26.45 -25.74
N ALA A 109 -20.04 27.28 -24.68
CA ALA A 109 -20.18 26.82 -23.30
C ALA A 109 -21.62 26.44 -22.95
N GLY A 110 -21.84 25.23 -22.43
CA GLY A 110 -23.13 24.75 -21.94
C GLY A 110 -23.36 25.06 -20.46
N THR A 111 -24.48 24.56 -19.93
CA THR A 111 -24.87 24.72 -18.52
C THR A 111 -23.92 23.99 -17.57
N GLU A 112 -23.33 22.87 -18.02
CA GLU A 112 -22.31 22.09 -17.30
C GLU A 112 -21.06 22.90 -16.98
N TYR A 113 -20.60 23.75 -17.90
CA TYR A 113 -19.44 24.62 -17.66
C TYR A 113 -19.74 25.73 -16.64
N ILE A 114 -20.99 26.22 -16.59
CA ILE A 114 -21.43 27.20 -15.59
C ILE A 114 -21.43 26.56 -14.21
N LEU A 115 -22.04 25.37 -14.08
CA LEU A 115 -22.06 24.63 -12.82
C LEU A 115 -20.63 24.26 -12.37
N ALA A 116 -19.80 23.77 -13.27
CA ALA A 116 -18.41 23.47 -13.00
C ALA A 116 -17.64 24.67 -12.48
N MET A 117 -17.89 25.87 -13.01
CA MET A 117 -17.25 27.10 -12.52
C MET A 117 -17.76 27.55 -11.16
N ILE A 118 -19.04 27.33 -10.85
CA ILE A 118 -19.57 27.54 -9.48
C ILE A 118 -18.82 26.62 -8.50
N LEU A 119 -18.70 25.35 -8.85
CA LEU A 119 -18.03 24.33 -8.03
C LEU A 119 -16.51 24.59 -7.84
N ARG A 120 -15.88 25.31 -8.77
CA ARG A 120 -14.46 25.72 -8.70
C ARG A 120 -14.21 26.92 -7.80
N ARG A 121 -15.22 27.70 -7.49
CA ARG A 121 -15.08 28.96 -6.75
C ARG A 121 -15.62 28.85 -5.34
N SER A 122 -14.72 28.60 -4.39
CA SER A 122 -15.07 28.52 -2.96
C SER A 122 -15.43 29.88 -2.33
N ASP A 123 -15.26 31.00 -3.07
CA ASP A 123 -15.54 32.36 -2.64
C ASP A 123 -16.93 32.87 -3.10
N CYS A 124 -17.83 32.00 -3.54
CA CYS A 124 -19.15 32.38 -4.02
C CYS A 124 -20.28 31.76 -3.19
N CYS A 125 -21.39 32.48 -3.04
CA CYS A 125 -22.56 32.09 -2.24
C CYS A 125 -23.16 30.75 -2.71
N ALA A 126 -23.21 30.49 -4.01
CA ALA A 126 -23.69 29.21 -4.55
C ALA A 126 -22.86 28.02 -4.06
N PHE A 127 -21.56 28.17 -3.90
CA PHE A 127 -20.69 27.12 -3.36
C PHE A 127 -20.97 26.88 -1.87
N GLU A 128 -21.17 27.94 -1.09
CA GLU A 128 -21.54 27.82 0.33
C GLU A 128 -22.88 27.10 0.50
N ILE A 129 -23.88 27.42 -0.34
CA ILE A 129 -25.18 26.73 -0.36
C ILE A 129 -24.98 25.24 -0.60
N LEU A 130 -24.21 24.85 -1.60
CA LEU A 130 -23.94 23.44 -1.91
C LEU A 130 -23.21 22.73 -0.77
N GLN A 131 -22.30 23.39 -0.09
CA GLN A 131 -21.62 22.85 1.10
C GLN A 131 -22.58 22.65 2.28
N GLN A 132 -23.46 23.62 2.54
CA GLN A 132 -24.46 23.50 3.65
C GLN A 132 -25.50 22.40 3.37
N LEU A 133 -25.78 22.13 2.10
CA LEU A 133 -26.60 20.99 1.67
C LEU A 133 -25.89 19.63 1.81
N GLY A 134 -24.63 19.61 2.25
CA GLY A 134 -23.85 18.40 2.45
C GLY A 134 -23.33 17.77 1.14
N VAL A 135 -23.31 18.53 0.04
CA VAL A 135 -22.92 18.03 -1.28
C VAL A 135 -21.41 17.92 -1.39
N ASN A 136 -20.95 16.80 -1.92
CA ASN A 136 -19.55 16.66 -2.30
C ASN A 136 -19.30 17.38 -3.65
N CYS A 137 -18.86 18.65 -3.55
CA CYS A 137 -18.64 19.51 -4.72
C CYS A 137 -17.62 18.94 -5.72
N ASN A 138 -16.68 18.13 -5.27
CA ASN A 138 -15.66 17.52 -6.14
C ASN A 138 -16.26 16.36 -6.96
N LYS A 139 -17.06 15.52 -6.31
CA LYS A 139 -17.78 14.44 -7.01
C LYS A 139 -18.77 15.02 -8.02
N MET A 140 -19.52 16.06 -7.62
CA MET A 140 -20.45 16.77 -8.51
C MET A 140 -19.74 17.38 -9.72
N TYR A 141 -18.54 17.94 -9.53
CA TYR A 141 -17.76 18.47 -10.65
C TYR A 141 -17.34 17.39 -11.64
N ASN A 142 -16.87 16.25 -11.16
CA ASN A 142 -16.48 15.12 -12.02
C ASN A 142 -17.68 14.61 -12.82
N ASP A 143 -18.88 14.67 -12.25
CA ASP A 143 -20.12 14.27 -12.90
C ASP A 143 -20.60 15.28 -13.96
N CYS A 144 -20.03 16.48 -14.05
CA CYS A 144 -20.34 17.44 -15.12
C CYS A 144 -19.93 16.98 -16.52
N SER A 145 -19.26 15.80 -16.66
CA SER A 145 -18.92 15.12 -17.94
C SER A 145 -18.30 16.08 -18.99
N LEU A 146 -17.33 16.88 -18.55
CA LEU A 146 -16.65 17.83 -19.43
C LEU A 146 -15.77 17.07 -20.41
N SER A 147 -16.09 17.14 -21.71
CA SER A 147 -15.32 16.45 -22.77
C SER A 147 -13.97 17.13 -22.99
N GLY A 148 -12.90 16.41 -22.76
CA GLY A 148 -11.53 16.87 -23.02
C GLY A 148 -10.59 16.60 -21.84
N ASN A 149 -9.29 16.49 -22.10
CA ASN A 149 -8.27 16.27 -21.08
C ASN A 149 -8.51 17.16 -19.86
N GLU A 150 -8.92 16.55 -18.76
CA GLU A 150 -9.33 17.25 -17.53
C GLU A 150 -8.19 18.12 -16.99
N PRO A 151 -8.35 19.45 -16.91
CA PRO A 151 -7.48 20.23 -16.06
C PRO A 151 -7.88 19.92 -14.62
N ASN A 152 -6.92 19.40 -13.89
CA ASN A 152 -7.02 19.04 -12.49
C ASN A 152 -7.53 20.24 -11.66
N ILE A 153 -8.75 20.19 -11.11
CA ILE A 153 -9.38 21.28 -10.33
C ILE A 153 -8.50 21.69 -9.15
N PHE A 154 -7.70 20.76 -8.67
CA PHE A 154 -6.80 20.98 -7.55
C PHE A 154 -5.46 21.57 -7.98
N SER A 155 -5.09 21.52 -9.29
CA SER A 155 -3.86 22.15 -9.79
C SER A 155 -3.97 23.68 -9.97
N ASP A 156 -5.20 24.22 -10.11
CA ASP A 156 -5.45 25.64 -10.31
C ASP A 156 -5.90 26.41 -9.04
N ARG A 157 -6.00 25.75 -7.88
CA ARG A 157 -5.86 26.52 -6.66
C ARG A 157 -4.45 27.06 -6.69
N ASN A 158 -4.30 28.38 -6.72
CA ASN A 158 -3.03 29.09 -6.56
C ASN A 158 -2.46 28.82 -5.15
N TYR A 159 -2.20 27.55 -4.85
CA TYR A 159 -1.43 27.21 -3.67
C TYR A 159 -0.02 27.75 -3.89
N PRO A 160 0.54 28.47 -2.94
CA PRO A 160 1.93 28.87 -3.03
C PRO A 160 2.77 27.63 -3.34
N LYS A 161 3.63 27.75 -4.36
CA LYS A 161 4.55 26.66 -4.69
C LYS A 161 5.39 26.35 -3.46
N LEU A 162 5.29 25.13 -2.99
CA LEU A 162 6.01 24.65 -1.82
C LEU A 162 7.37 24.14 -2.27
N LYS A 163 8.28 25.09 -2.59
CA LYS A 163 9.56 24.77 -3.24
C LYS A 163 10.44 23.82 -2.44
N THR A 164 10.46 23.98 -1.13
CA THR A 164 11.26 23.14 -0.24
C THR A 164 10.66 21.73 -0.13
N LEU A 165 9.35 21.64 0.03
CA LEU A 165 8.64 20.37 0.09
C LEU A 165 8.65 19.64 -1.25
N GLU A 166 8.55 20.32 -2.38
CA GLU A 166 8.67 19.71 -3.71
C GLU A 166 10.10 19.24 -4.03
N HIS A 167 11.11 19.82 -3.38
CA HIS A 167 12.51 19.41 -3.55
C HIS A 167 12.87 18.18 -2.71
N TYR A 168 12.36 18.07 -1.48
CA TYR A 168 12.70 17.00 -0.53
C TYR A 168 11.54 16.01 -0.29
N GLY A 169 10.46 16.11 -1.06
CA GLY A 169 9.30 15.27 -0.88
C GLY A 169 8.47 15.15 -2.15
N ARG A 170 7.49 14.27 -2.09
CA ARG A 170 6.55 13.96 -3.17
C ARG A 170 5.13 14.23 -2.71
N GLU A 171 4.35 14.97 -3.48
CA GLU A 171 2.93 15.19 -3.19
C GLU A 171 2.09 13.99 -3.61
N LEU A 172 1.57 13.25 -2.64
CA LEU A 172 0.76 12.05 -2.88
C LEU A 172 -0.65 12.38 -3.40
N THR A 173 -1.20 13.54 -3.06
CA THR A 173 -2.55 13.96 -3.48
C THR A 173 -2.61 14.55 -4.89
N ARG A 174 -1.49 14.60 -5.62
CA ARG A 174 -1.45 15.04 -7.02
C ARG A 174 -2.05 13.95 -7.92
N LYS A 175 -2.96 14.31 -8.84
CA LYS A 175 -3.66 13.36 -9.72
C LYS A 175 -2.69 12.42 -10.46
N SER A 176 -1.63 12.97 -11.06
CA SER A 176 -0.59 12.21 -11.76
C SER A 176 0.14 11.18 -10.89
N GLU A 177 0.15 11.38 -9.58
CA GLU A 177 0.73 10.45 -8.63
C GLU A 177 -0.30 9.42 -8.17
N CYS A 178 -1.53 9.86 -7.86
CA CYS A 178 -2.62 8.97 -7.46
C CYS A 178 -2.97 7.92 -8.52
N GLU A 179 -2.79 8.23 -9.80
CA GLU A 179 -3.00 7.29 -10.91
C GLU A 179 -1.97 6.16 -10.95
N LYS A 180 -0.79 6.38 -10.37
CA LYS A 180 0.28 5.39 -10.29
C LYS A 180 0.12 4.46 -9.08
N PHE A 181 -0.65 4.87 -8.05
CA PHE A 181 -0.79 4.10 -6.83
C PHE A 181 -1.61 2.84 -7.05
N ASP A 182 -1.24 1.83 -6.31
CA ASP A 182 -2.01 0.60 -6.23
C ASP A 182 -3.34 0.81 -5.50
N PRO A 183 -4.40 0.09 -5.86
CA PRO A 183 -5.65 0.17 -5.14
C PRO A 183 -5.48 -0.33 -3.70
N CYS A 184 -5.86 0.51 -2.73
CA CYS A 184 -5.88 0.13 -1.33
C CYS A 184 -7.16 -0.68 -1.05
N ILE A 185 -7.01 -1.99 -0.90
CA ILE A 185 -8.12 -2.94 -0.74
C ILE A 185 -8.12 -3.52 0.67
N GLY A 186 -9.29 -3.56 1.33
CA GLY A 186 -9.47 -4.20 2.63
C GLY A 186 -8.84 -3.44 3.80
N ARG A 187 -8.62 -2.13 3.65
CA ARG A 187 -8.07 -1.22 4.67
C ARG A 187 -8.98 -0.02 4.94
N GLU A 188 -10.28 -0.21 4.72
CA GLU A 188 -11.28 0.83 4.88
C GLU A 188 -11.35 1.31 6.33
N ALA A 189 -11.36 0.40 7.30
CA ALA A 189 -11.45 0.72 8.73
C ALA A 189 -10.22 1.50 9.23
N GLU A 190 -9.01 1.10 8.79
CA GLU A 190 -7.78 1.80 9.15
C GLU A 190 -7.74 3.19 8.52
N THR A 191 -8.18 3.33 7.27
CA THR A 191 -8.26 4.62 6.58
C THR A 191 -9.28 5.55 7.25
N GLU A 192 -10.46 5.05 7.64
CA GLU A 192 -11.45 5.80 8.41
C GLU A 192 -10.88 6.25 9.74
N ARG A 193 -10.17 5.36 10.45
CA ARG A 193 -9.52 5.69 11.71
C ARG A 193 -8.48 6.80 11.57
N ILE A 194 -7.71 6.80 10.49
CA ILE A 194 -6.76 7.89 10.19
C ILE A 194 -7.51 9.21 9.97
N MET A 195 -8.59 9.21 9.18
CA MET A 195 -9.42 10.40 8.94
C MET A 195 -10.01 10.94 10.24
N GLU A 196 -10.55 10.08 11.10
CA GLU A 196 -11.05 10.48 12.44
C GLU A 196 -9.96 11.18 13.26
N ILE A 197 -8.75 10.60 13.31
CA ILE A 197 -7.64 11.17 14.07
C ILE A 197 -7.23 12.52 13.51
N LEU A 198 -7.11 12.65 12.18
CA LEU A 198 -6.75 13.90 11.52
C LEU A 198 -7.79 15.02 11.75
N CYS A 199 -9.06 14.68 11.94
CA CYS A 199 -10.12 15.64 12.25
C CYS A 199 -10.16 16.07 13.73
N ARG A 200 -9.38 15.46 14.62
CA ARG A 200 -9.35 15.80 16.05
C ARG A 200 -8.69 17.14 16.30
N ARG A 201 -9.12 17.82 17.36
CA ARG A 201 -8.49 19.06 17.83
C ARG A 201 -7.10 18.85 18.45
N THR A 202 -6.92 17.73 19.14
CA THR A 202 -5.67 17.35 19.82
C THR A 202 -5.35 15.89 19.51
N LYS A 203 -4.08 15.49 19.59
CA LYS A 203 -3.60 14.15 19.18
C LYS A 203 -4.05 13.81 17.75
N ASN A 204 -3.89 14.79 16.86
CA ASN A 204 -4.32 14.72 15.47
C ASN A 204 -3.24 14.21 14.51
N ASN A 205 -2.21 13.54 15.04
CA ASN A 205 -1.14 12.92 14.25
C ASN A 205 -1.25 11.40 14.37
N PRO A 206 -1.77 10.70 13.36
CA PRO A 206 -1.79 9.24 13.34
C PRO A 206 -0.38 8.68 13.17
N CYS A 207 -0.08 7.60 13.90
CA CYS A 207 1.12 6.81 13.69
C CYS A 207 0.71 5.37 13.33
N LEU A 208 1.00 4.97 12.09
CA LEU A 208 0.74 3.63 11.58
C LEU A 208 1.79 2.68 12.13
N VAL A 209 1.37 1.69 12.87
CA VAL A 209 2.26 0.74 13.54
C VAL A 209 1.93 -0.67 13.08
N GLY A 210 2.89 -1.34 12.48
CA GLY A 210 2.76 -2.70 11.95
C GLY A 210 4.09 -3.20 11.43
N GLU A 211 4.20 -4.50 11.18
CA GLU A 211 5.41 -5.11 10.65
C GLU A 211 5.78 -4.59 9.25
N ALA A 212 7.01 -4.85 8.81
CA ALA A 212 7.43 -4.49 7.45
C ALA A 212 6.61 -5.29 6.42
N GLY A 213 6.22 -4.63 5.31
CA GLY A 213 5.48 -5.31 4.23
C GLY A 213 3.96 -5.51 4.45
N VAL A 214 3.37 -5.03 5.58
CA VAL A 214 1.91 -5.15 5.81
C VAL A 214 1.05 -4.11 5.07
N GLY A 215 1.69 -3.19 4.33
CA GLY A 215 1.00 -2.19 3.51
C GLY A 215 0.71 -0.86 4.22
N LYS A 216 1.54 -0.41 5.16
CA LYS A 216 1.38 0.89 5.85
C LYS A 216 1.35 2.07 4.88
N THR A 217 2.27 2.11 3.93
CA THR A 217 2.37 3.16 2.91
C THR A 217 1.16 3.15 1.98
N ALA A 218 0.67 1.97 1.58
CA ALA A 218 -0.52 1.80 0.75
C ALA A 218 -1.80 2.39 1.40
N VAL A 219 -1.92 2.34 2.74
CA VAL A 219 -3.05 2.97 3.45
C VAL A 219 -3.02 4.50 3.32
N VAL A 220 -1.83 5.11 3.37
CA VAL A 220 -1.67 6.57 3.20
C VAL A 220 -1.90 6.98 1.74
N GLU A 221 -1.44 6.19 0.78
CA GLU A 221 -1.72 6.38 -0.64
C GLU A 221 -3.23 6.25 -0.95
N GLY A 222 -3.90 5.28 -0.31
CA GLY A 222 -5.36 5.13 -0.36
C GLY A 222 -6.09 6.34 0.20
N LEU A 223 -5.62 6.91 1.32
CA LEU A 223 -6.14 8.15 1.88
C LEU A 223 -5.91 9.33 0.92
N ALA A 224 -4.73 9.45 0.33
CA ALA A 224 -4.42 10.51 -0.63
C ALA A 224 -5.36 10.43 -1.86
N ARG A 225 -5.65 9.22 -2.34
CA ARG A 225 -6.62 8.99 -3.42
C ARG A 225 -8.04 9.38 -3.01
N LYS A 226 -8.48 9.03 -1.79
CA LYS A 226 -9.80 9.46 -1.27
C LYS A 226 -9.91 10.98 -1.15
N ILE A 227 -8.84 11.66 -0.72
CA ILE A 227 -8.79 13.14 -0.70
C ILE A 227 -8.91 13.70 -2.11
N MET A 228 -8.19 13.15 -3.08
CA MET A 228 -8.23 13.57 -4.47
C MET A 228 -9.62 13.36 -5.09
N LEU A 229 -10.29 12.24 -4.77
CA LEU A 229 -11.66 11.95 -5.23
C LEU A 229 -12.73 12.73 -4.46
N GLY A 230 -12.36 13.39 -3.34
CA GLY A 230 -13.30 14.10 -2.47
C GLY A 230 -14.15 13.18 -1.59
N GLU A 231 -13.75 11.93 -1.39
CA GLU A 231 -14.42 10.93 -0.55
C GLU A 231 -13.99 11.03 0.92
N VAL A 232 -13.82 12.25 1.42
CA VAL A 232 -13.35 12.56 2.77
C VAL A 232 -14.20 13.65 3.42
N PRO A 233 -14.22 13.75 4.76
CA PRO A 233 -14.89 14.84 5.45
C PRO A 233 -14.42 16.21 4.96
N SER A 234 -15.29 17.23 5.04
CA SER A 234 -15.01 18.60 4.58
C SER A 234 -13.73 19.19 5.16
N ALA A 235 -13.38 18.85 6.40
CA ALA A 235 -12.14 19.28 7.06
C ALA A 235 -10.87 18.77 6.37
N LEU A 236 -10.94 17.67 5.63
CA LEU A 236 -9.82 17.05 4.92
C LEU A 236 -9.84 17.32 3.40
N SER A 237 -10.97 17.80 2.85
CA SER A 237 -11.16 17.96 1.40
C SER A 237 -10.17 18.92 0.74
N SER A 238 -9.60 19.86 1.51
CA SER A 238 -8.60 20.83 1.03
C SER A 238 -7.16 20.47 1.41
N LYS A 239 -6.95 19.34 2.08
CA LYS A 239 -5.63 18.92 2.54
C LYS A 239 -4.82 18.29 1.42
N ARG A 240 -3.50 18.44 1.52
CA ARG A 240 -2.49 17.87 0.61
C ARG A 240 -1.55 17.01 1.45
N ILE A 241 -1.25 15.81 1.00
CA ILE A 241 -0.31 14.90 1.67
C ILE A 241 1.03 14.96 0.93
N PHE A 242 2.10 15.29 1.66
CA PHE A 242 3.47 15.26 1.17
C PHE A 242 4.25 14.16 1.88
N SER A 243 4.75 13.20 1.14
CA SER A 243 5.71 12.20 1.63
C SER A 243 7.10 12.82 1.62
N LEU A 244 7.74 12.90 2.79
CA LEU A 244 9.11 13.38 2.90
C LEU A 244 10.10 12.26 2.61
N ASP A 245 11.07 12.53 1.77
CA ASP A 245 12.20 11.65 1.49
C ASP A 245 13.37 11.98 2.42
N ILE A 246 13.55 11.14 3.44
CA ILE A 246 14.63 11.30 4.42
C ILE A 246 16.00 11.14 3.76
N THR A 247 16.11 10.28 2.75
CA THR A 247 17.35 10.06 2.01
C THR A 247 17.75 11.31 1.23
N ALA A 248 16.79 11.97 0.59
CA ALA A 248 17.01 13.24 -0.11
C ALA A 248 17.40 14.38 0.85
N LEU A 249 16.82 14.40 2.06
CA LEU A 249 17.18 15.37 3.09
C LEU A 249 18.63 15.19 3.58
N LEU A 250 19.11 13.95 3.65
CA LEU A 250 20.46 13.60 4.06
C LEU A 250 21.49 13.77 2.92
N ALA A 251 21.08 13.59 1.68
CA ALA A 251 21.97 13.67 0.53
C ALA A 251 22.68 15.03 0.45
N GLY A 252 24.02 15.00 0.42
CA GLY A 252 24.85 16.21 0.37
C GLY A 252 24.89 17.07 1.65
N ALA A 253 24.30 16.62 2.76
CA ALA A 253 24.48 17.25 4.06
C ALA A 253 25.86 16.86 4.61
N LYS A 254 26.78 17.82 4.68
CA LYS A 254 28.13 17.58 5.24
C LYS A 254 28.14 17.61 6.76
N TYR A 255 27.22 18.34 7.36
CA TYR A 255 27.11 18.52 8.80
C TYR A 255 25.69 18.22 9.27
N ARG A 256 25.55 17.79 10.51
CA ARG A 256 24.25 17.54 11.17
C ARG A 256 23.30 18.75 11.06
N GLY A 257 23.83 19.97 11.19
CA GLY A 257 23.05 21.20 11.09
C GLY A 257 22.37 21.40 9.74
N ASP A 258 22.98 20.93 8.64
CA ASP A 258 22.42 21.08 7.30
C ASP A 258 21.10 20.28 7.16
N PHE A 259 21.06 19.05 7.68
CA PHE A 259 19.86 18.22 7.72
C PHE A 259 18.77 18.84 8.60
N GLU A 260 19.15 19.28 9.79
CA GLU A 260 18.23 19.90 10.75
C GLU A 260 17.58 21.16 10.16
N GLU A 261 18.34 21.99 9.45
CA GLU A 261 17.86 23.21 8.79
C GLU A 261 16.90 22.87 7.63
N ARG A 262 17.22 21.87 6.79
CA ARG A 262 16.36 21.42 5.69
C ARG A 262 15.03 20.87 6.21
N LEU A 263 15.06 19.97 7.20
CA LEU A 263 13.87 19.41 7.82
C LEU A 263 13.01 20.51 8.44
N LYS A 264 13.61 21.43 9.18
CA LYS A 264 12.92 22.58 9.77
C LYS A 264 12.28 23.45 8.70
N SER A 265 12.97 23.71 7.59
CA SER A 265 12.44 24.51 6.47
C SER A 265 11.22 23.86 5.84
N CYS A 266 11.24 22.51 5.63
CA CYS A 266 10.09 21.76 5.14
C CYS A 266 8.88 21.88 6.09
N MET A 267 9.12 21.75 7.40
CA MET A 267 8.06 21.83 8.41
C MET A 267 7.48 23.25 8.54
N ASP A 268 8.32 24.27 8.49
CA ASP A 268 7.90 25.66 8.53
C ASP A 268 7.10 26.04 7.28
N GLU A 269 7.47 25.53 6.11
CA GLU A 269 6.73 25.69 4.86
C GLU A 269 5.36 24.99 4.92
N ALA A 270 5.29 23.75 5.44
CA ALA A 270 4.05 23.01 5.65
C ALA A 270 3.11 23.72 6.64
N ALA A 271 3.66 24.20 7.77
CA ALA A 271 2.90 24.92 8.78
C ALA A 271 2.34 26.25 8.27
N LYS A 272 3.12 27.00 7.47
CA LYS A 272 2.66 28.25 6.83
C LYS A 272 1.56 28.02 5.80
N ALA A 273 1.62 26.91 5.07
CA ALA A 273 0.60 26.54 4.09
C ALA A 273 -0.75 26.18 4.75
N GLY A 274 -0.73 25.62 5.96
CA GLY A 274 -1.92 25.31 6.77
C GLY A 274 -2.79 24.15 6.27
N ASN A 275 -2.64 23.77 5.00
CA ASN A 275 -3.39 22.70 4.35
C ASN A 275 -2.53 21.47 4.02
N VAL A 276 -1.30 21.40 4.53
CA VAL A 276 -0.37 20.30 4.28
C VAL A 276 -0.38 19.31 5.43
N ILE A 277 -0.42 18.03 5.10
CA ILE A 277 -0.18 16.90 6.00
C ILE A 277 1.15 16.29 5.55
N LEU A 278 2.12 16.19 6.45
CA LEU A 278 3.37 15.51 6.16
C LEU A 278 3.21 14.01 6.40
N PHE A 279 3.71 13.19 5.50
CA PHE A 279 3.86 11.76 5.70
C PHE A 279 5.34 11.43 5.83
N ILE A 280 5.69 10.70 6.87
CA ILE A 280 7.05 10.23 7.12
C ILE A 280 6.98 8.72 7.28
N ASP A 281 7.51 8.02 6.28
CA ASP A 281 7.72 6.59 6.40
C ASP A 281 8.99 6.33 7.23
N GLU A 282 9.02 5.20 7.90
CA GLU A 282 10.10 4.85 8.82
C GLU A 282 10.43 5.99 9.83
N LEU A 283 9.39 6.52 10.49
CA LEU A 283 9.51 7.65 11.42
C LEU A 283 10.63 7.47 12.45
N HIS A 284 10.97 6.23 12.79
CA HIS A 284 12.03 5.88 13.72
C HIS A 284 13.43 6.33 13.24
N ASN A 285 13.66 6.43 11.93
CA ASN A 285 14.93 6.91 11.39
C ASN A 285 15.24 8.37 11.78
N ILE A 286 14.19 9.15 12.01
CA ILE A 286 14.31 10.54 12.46
C ILE A 286 14.40 10.63 14.01
N MET A 287 13.80 9.65 14.72
CA MET A 287 13.58 9.73 16.17
C MET A 287 14.60 8.95 16.99
N GLY A 288 15.30 7.96 16.42
CA GLY A 288 16.11 7.00 17.15
C GLY A 288 17.62 7.18 17.07
N ALA A 289 18.08 8.09 16.29
CA ALA A 289 19.50 8.22 15.94
C ALA A 289 20.40 8.83 17.06
N GLY A 290 19.88 9.07 18.25
CA GLY A 290 20.61 9.79 19.33
C GLY A 290 21.56 8.95 20.20
N ALA A 291 21.65 7.63 20.04
CA ALA A 291 22.42 6.77 20.93
C ALA A 291 23.87 6.49 20.47
N ALA A 292 24.21 6.74 19.21
CA ALA A 292 25.58 6.64 18.69
C ALA A 292 26.19 8.03 18.49
N GLU A 293 27.49 8.18 18.82
CA GLU A 293 28.21 9.43 18.53
C GLU A 293 28.09 9.79 17.04
N GLY A 294 27.34 10.87 16.74
CA GLY A 294 27.07 11.33 15.36
C GLY A 294 25.65 11.09 14.85
N ALA A 295 24.78 10.45 15.60
CA ALA A 295 23.40 10.15 15.20
C ALA A 295 22.49 11.38 15.28
N ILE A 296 21.56 11.48 14.32
CA ILE A 296 20.68 12.64 14.09
C ILE A 296 19.47 12.54 15.03
N ASP A 297 19.33 13.48 15.98
CA ASP A 297 18.13 13.59 16.83
C ASP A 297 17.20 14.72 16.31
N ALA A 298 16.42 14.41 15.28
CA ALA A 298 15.43 15.34 14.76
C ALA A 298 14.16 15.42 15.62
N ALA A 299 14.05 14.59 16.66
CA ALA A 299 12.94 14.65 17.61
C ALA A 299 12.82 16.03 18.26
N ASN A 300 13.97 16.67 18.55
CA ASN A 300 14.00 18.01 19.13
C ASN A 300 13.45 19.10 18.20
N ILE A 301 13.43 18.89 16.89
CA ILE A 301 12.85 19.80 15.91
C ILE A 301 11.34 19.53 15.76
N LEU A 302 10.95 18.24 15.75
CA LEU A 302 9.55 17.81 15.62
C LEU A 302 8.71 18.22 16.83
N LYS A 303 9.22 18.04 18.06
CA LYS A 303 8.50 18.31 19.32
C LYS A 303 7.89 19.71 19.39
N PRO A 304 8.60 20.82 19.12
CA PRO A 304 8.04 22.18 19.19
C PRO A 304 6.97 22.42 18.13
N GLN A 305 7.14 21.89 16.92
CA GLN A 305 6.20 22.08 15.80
C GLN A 305 4.87 21.33 16.04
N LEU A 306 4.96 20.08 16.48
CA LEU A 306 3.78 19.28 16.86
C LEU A 306 3.09 19.84 18.13
N ALA A 307 3.86 20.50 19.03
CA ALA A 307 3.29 21.12 20.23
C ALA A 307 2.41 22.34 19.92
N ARG A 308 2.76 23.13 18.91
CA ARG A 308 2.02 24.33 18.50
C ARG A 308 0.72 24.02 17.76
N GLY A 309 0.50 22.76 17.31
CA GLY A 309 -0.71 22.35 16.61
C GLY A 309 -0.86 22.89 15.18
N GLY A 310 0.14 23.58 14.66
CA GLY A 310 0.12 24.15 13.31
C GLY A 310 0.51 23.16 12.19
N LEU A 311 1.03 21.99 12.56
CA LEU A 311 1.48 20.95 11.63
C LEU A 311 0.73 19.65 11.92
N GLN A 312 0.27 18.98 10.87
CA GLN A 312 -0.27 17.63 10.93
C GLN A 312 0.71 16.66 10.29
N LEU A 313 0.93 15.53 10.94
CA LEU A 313 1.89 14.53 10.52
C LEU A 313 1.30 13.12 10.62
N ILE A 314 1.50 12.32 9.57
CA ILE A 314 1.24 10.88 9.56
C ILE A 314 2.61 10.20 9.64
N GLY A 315 2.83 9.36 10.63
CA GLY A 315 4.04 8.55 10.74
C GLY A 315 3.76 7.09 10.44
N ALA A 316 4.74 6.36 9.91
CA ALA A 316 4.69 4.91 9.80
C ALA A 316 5.95 4.30 10.44
N THR A 317 5.80 3.19 11.17
CA THR A 317 6.91 2.52 11.87
C THR A 317 6.53 1.07 12.22
N THR A 318 7.48 0.29 12.74
CA THR A 318 7.23 -1.05 13.27
C THR A 318 6.79 -1.01 14.74
N PHE A 319 6.27 -2.14 15.27
CA PHE A 319 5.88 -2.24 16.69
C PHE A 319 7.06 -2.04 17.62
N GLU A 320 8.20 -2.63 17.30
CA GLU A 320 9.41 -2.57 18.11
C GLU A 320 9.97 -1.14 18.18
N GLU A 321 10.09 -0.49 17.02
CA GLU A 321 10.59 0.87 16.91
C GLU A 321 9.65 1.91 17.54
N TYR A 322 8.34 1.69 17.44
CA TYR A 322 7.36 2.53 18.13
C TYR A 322 7.55 2.52 19.65
N ARG A 323 7.71 1.32 20.23
CA ARG A 323 7.99 1.16 21.68
C ARG A 323 9.31 1.79 22.09
N LYS A 324 10.36 1.59 21.27
CA LYS A 324 11.71 2.06 21.56
C LYS A 324 11.84 3.58 21.50
N ASN A 325 11.22 4.22 20.50
CA ASN A 325 11.49 5.61 20.15
C ASN A 325 10.32 6.57 20.46
N ILE A 326 9.06 6.11 20.49
CA ILE A 326 7.90 6.97 20.68
C ILE A 326 7.26 6.78 22.05
N GLU A 327 6.96 5.56 22.48
CA GLU A 327 6.34 5.29 23.78
C GLU A 327 7.22 5.72 24.97
N LYS A 328 8.55 5.67 24.84
CA LYS A 328 9.47 6.12 25.90
C LYS A 328 9.52 7.64 26.03
N ASP A 329 9.14 8.38 25.00
CA ASP A 329 9.11 9.85 25.00
C ASP A 329 7.69 10.36 25.27
N SER A 330 7.42 10.75 26.52
CA SER A 330 6.09 11.20 26.94
C SER A 330 5.56 12.44 26.17
N ALA A 331 6.44 13.24 25.58
CA ALA A 331 6.05 14.40 24.78
C ALA A 331 5.54 13.97 23.40
N MET A 332 6.13 12.95 22.82
CA MET A 332 5.73 12.38 21.53
C MET A 332 4.48 11.50 21.67
N GLU A 333 4.43 10.64 22.69
CA GLU A 333 3.26 9.78 22.97
C GLU A 333 1.96 10.59 23.12
N ARG A 334 2.04 11.78 23.72
CA ARG A 334 0.88 12.68 23.86
C ARG A 334 0.45 13.35 22.56
N ARG A 335 1.25 13.28 21.49
CA ARG A 335 0.99 13.94 20.21
C ARG A 335 0.57 12.96 19.12
N PHE A 336 1.07 11.74 19.18
CA PHE A 336 0.71 10.68 18.24
C PHE A 336 -0.44 9.81 18.76
N GLN A 337 -1.27 9.38 17.82
CA GLN A 337 -2.29 8.37 18.06
C GLN A 337 -1.96 7.12 17.26
N LYS A 338 -1.72 6.02 17.96
CA LYS A 338 -1.41 4.73 17.34
C LYS A 338 -2.59 4.21 16.53
N VAL A 339 -2.32 3.80 15.30
CA VAL A 339 -3.20 3.05 14.41
C VAL A 339 -2.48 1.74 14.08
N LYS A 340 -3.05 0.63 14.52
CA LYS A 340 -2.47 -0.70 14.29
C LYS A 340 -2.80 -1.15 12.88
N ILE A 341 -1.79 -1.59 12.13
CA ILE A 341 -1.94 -2.21 10.82
C ILE A 341 -1.50 -3.67 10.96
N ASP A 342 -2.47 -4.56 10.97
CA ASP A 342 -2.23 -5.99 11.11
C ASP A 342 -1.90 -6.64 9.75
N GLU A 343 -1.21 -7.78 9.81
CA GLU A 343 -1.01 -8.63 8.62
C GLU A 343 -2.38 -9.10 8.10
N PRO A 344 -2.69 -8.94 6.81
CA PRO A 344 -3.93 -9.45 6.25
C PRO A 344 -3.93 -10.97 6.22
N ASP A 345 -5.09 -11.57 6.41
CA ASP A 345 -5.26 -13.01 6.27
C ASP A 345 -5.11 -13.46 4.80
N GLN A 346 -5.07 -14.80 4.57
CA GLN A 346 -4.91 -15.34 3.21
C GLN A 346 -6.07 -14.91 2.29
N SER A 347 -7.29 -14.82 2.80
CA SER A 347 -8.46 -14.44 2.00
C SER A 347 -8.44 -12.96 1.63
N GLN A 348 -8.02 -12.11 2.55
CA GLN A 348 -7.80 -10.68 2.29
C GLN A 348 -6.65 -10.47 1.31
N THR A 349 -5.56 -11.22 1.48
CA THR A 349 -4.41 -11.19 0.55
C THR A 349 -4.81 -11.59 -0.86
N CYS A 350 -5.64 -12.62 -1.03
CA CYS A 350 -6.17 -12.98 -2.35
C CYS A 350 -6.97 -11.84 -2.98
N ARG A 351 -7.79 -11.12 -2.19
CA ARG A 351 -8.54 -9.96 -2.71
C ARG A 351 -7.62 -8.81 -3.11
N ILE A 352 -6.58 -8.54 -2.31
CA ILE A 352 -5.57 -7.53 -2.63
C ILE A 352 -4.88 -7.87 -3.95
N LEU A 353 -4.36 -9.08 -4.08
CA LEU A 353 -3.70 -9.53 -5.30
C LEU A 353 -4.64 -9.47 -6.51
N SER A 354 -5.90 -9.91 -6.36
CA SER A 354 -6.90 -9.82 -7.45
C SER A 354 -7.11 -8.39 -7.95
N GLY A 355 -7.00 -7.40 -7.08
CA GLY A 355 -7.10 -5.99 -7.48
C GLY A 355 -5.82 -5.42 -8.10
N LEU A 356 -4.70 -6.13 -8.01
CA LEU A 356 -3.41 -5.73 -8.57
C LEU A 356 -3.10 -6.42 -9.92
N ILE A 357 -3.79 -7.51 -10.24
CA ILE A 357 -3.53 -8.34 -11.43
C ILE A 357 -3.39 -7.50 -12.69
N ASP A 358 -4.37 -6.65 -13.00
CA ASP A 358 -4.38 -5.88 -14.24
C ASP A 358 -3.11 -5.06 -14.46
N LYS A 359 -2.51 -4.54 -13.37
CA LYS A 359 -1.27 -3.78 -13.44
C LYS A 359 -0.06 -4.67 -13.74
N TYR A 360 0.02 -5.84 -13.08
CA TYR A 360 1.10 -6.80 -13.33
C TYR A 360 0.99 -7.43 -14.72
N GLU A 361 -0.22 -7.76 -15.18
CA GLU A 361 -0.47 -8.23 -16.55
C GLU A 361 -0.04 -7.20 -17.60
N GLN A 362 -0.34 -5.92 -17.36
CA GLN A 362 0.08 -4.84 -18.27
C GLN A 362 1.59 -4.62 -18.24
N HIS A 363 2.20 -4.66 -17.05
CA HIS A 363 3.63 -4.43 -16.88
C HIS A 363 4.49 -5.52 -17.54
N HIS A 364 4.17 -6.79 -17.26
CA HIS A 364 4.92 -7.94 -17.75
C HIS A 364 4.42 -8.49 -19.09
N SER A 365 3.27 -8.03 -19.59
CA SER A 365 2.60 -8.61 -20.77
C SER A 365 2.27 -10.10 -20.60
N VAL A 366 1.86 -10.49 -19.39
CA VAL A 366 1.52 -11.85 -18.96
C VAL A 366 0.01 -11.95 -18.76
N ASP A 367 -0.57 -13.15 -18.92
CA ASP A 367 -1.96 -13.47 -18.59
C ASP A 367 -1.99 -14.32 -17.32
N ILE A 368 -2.64 -13.79 -16.26
CA ILE A 368 -2.65 -14.41 -14.93
C ILE A 368 -4.01 -15.03 -14.66
N SER A 369 -4.08 -16.37 -14.67
CA SER A 369 -5.32 -17.06 -14.30
C SER A 369 -5.69 -16.76 -12.83
N PRO A 370 -6.96 -16.42 -12.52
CA PRO A 370 -7.43 -16.19 -11.15
C PRO A 370 -7.14 -17.32 -10.17
N ASP A 371 -7.05 -18.57 -10.65
CA ASP A 371 -6.75 -19.74 -9.83
C ASP A 371 -5.30 -19.78 -9.29
N LEU A 372 -4.40 -19.02 -9.92
CA LEU A 372 -3.01 -18.94 -9.49
C LEU A 372 -2.82 -18.09 -8.24
N ILE A 373 -3.73 -17.16 -7.95
CA ILE A 373 -3.64 -16.29 -6.78
C ILE A 373 -3.76 -17.07 -5.47
N PRO A 374 -4.85 -17.84 -5.25
CA PRO A 374 -4.94 -18.66 -4.05
C PRO A 374 -3.78 -19.66 -3.93
N TYR A 375 -3.28 -20.14 -5.07
CA TYR A 375 -2.13 -21.05 -5.10
C TYR A 375 -0.85 -20.34 -4.61
N ALA A 376 -0.53 -19.17 -5.15
CA ALA A 376 0.63 -18.37 -4.73
C ALA A 376 0.54 -17.97 -3.25
N VAL A 377 -0.63 -17.50 -2.78
CA VAL A 377 -0.85 -17.11 -1.38
C VAL A 377 -0.67 -18.32 -0.44
N LYS A 378 -1.22 -19.48 -0.80
CA LYS A 378 -1.05 -20.71 -0.01
C LYS A 378 0.40 -21.14 0.11
N LEU A 379 1.15 -21.07 -0.98
CA LEU A 379 2.58 -21.41 -0.99
C LEU A 379 3.39 -20.36 -0.22
N ALA A 380 3.10 -19.06 -0.39
CA ALA A 380 3.72 -17.98 0.37
C ALA A 380 3.51 -18.13 1.89
N ALA A 381 2.28 -18.45 2.31
CA ALA A 381 1.95 -18.70 3.71
C ALA A 381 2.74 -19.87 4.29
N ARG A 382 2.95 -20.91 3.46
CA ARG A 382 3.58 -22.15 3.90
C ARG A 382 5.11 -22.07 3.92
N TYR A 383 5.71 -21.46 2.90
CA TYR A 383 7.15 -21.58 2.66
C TYR A 383 7.94 -20.29 2.98
N VAL A 384 7.29 -19.11 2.97
CA VAL A 384 7.94 -17.83 3.26
C VAL A 384 7.45 -17.31 4.62
N THR A 385 8.24 -17.57 5.67
CA THR A 385 7.89 -17.26 7.06
C THR A 385 8.60 -16.04 7.62
N ASP A 386 9.60 -15.53 6.92
CA ASP A 386 10.43 -14.39 7.32
C ASP A 386 9.87 -13.04 6.90
N ARG A 387 8.79 -13.02 6.11
CA ARG A 387 8.10 -11.84 5.60
C ARG A 387 6.60 -11.90 5.85
N PHE A 388 5.94 -10.75 5.78
CA PHE A 388 4.51 -10.60 6.05
C PHE A 388 3.69 -10.41 4.77
N PHE A 389 2.41 -10.77 4.84
CA PHE A 389 1.45 -10.46 3.80
C PHE A 389 1.09 -8.94 3.82
N PRO A 390 0.73 -8.34 2.67
CA PRO A 390 0.63 -8.94 1.33
C PRO A 390 1.97 -9.00 0.58
N ASP A 391 3.02 -8.33 1.05
CA ASP A 391 4.29 -8.09 0.38
C ASP A 391 4.93 -9.38 -0.17
N LYS A 392 5.07 -10.42 0.68
CA LYS A 392 5.63 -11.71 0.27
C LYS A 392 4.88 -12.39 -0.87
N ALA A 393 3.56 -12.19 -0.98
CA ALA A 393 2.77 -12.80 -2.04
C ALA A 393 2.82 -11.96 -3.32
N ILE A 394 2.94 -10.65 -3.18
CA ILE A 394 3.17 -9.71 -4.28
C ILE A 394 4.53 -9.99 -4.93
N ASP A 395 5.60 -10.09 -4.13
CA ASP A 395 6.96 -10.38 -4.61
C ASP A 395 6.99 -11.70 -5.39
N ILE A 396 6.37 -12.77 -4.86
CA ILE A 396 6.32 -14.07 -5.53
C ILE A 396 5.60 -13.98 -6.88
N LEU A 397 4.50 -13.23 -6.95
CA LEU A 397 3.74 -13.09 -8.19
C LEU A 397 4.52 -12.28 -9.22
N ASP A 398 5.14 -11.18 -8.80
CA ASP A 398 5.95 -10.30 -9.64
C ASP A 398 7.16 -11.06 -10.22
N GLU A 399 7.90 -11.76 -9.38
CA GLU A 399 9.05 -12.58 -9.79
C GLU A 399 8.63 -13.74 -10.69
N ALA A 400 7.47 -14.38 -10.44
CA ALA A 400 6.95 -15.43 -11.30
C ALA A 400 6.56 -14.92 -12.69
N CYS A 401 5.99 -13.72 -12.78
CA CYS A 401 5.71 -13.06 -14.06
C CYS A 401 7.01 -12.76 -14.82
N ALA A 402 8.03 -12.26 -14.13
CA ALA A 402 9.34 -12.00 -14.72
C ALA A 402 9.99 -13.30 -15.23
N CYS A 403 9.94 -14.39 -14.45
CA CYS A 403 10.43 -15.71 -14.86
C CYS A 403 9.73 -16.23 -16.12
N ALA A 404 8.40 -16.08 -16.21
CA ALA A 404 7.63 -16.48 -17.39
C ALA A 404 8.08 -15.74 -18.66
N VAL A 405 8.35 -14.43 -18.54
CA VAL A 405 8.83 -13.61 -19.66
C VAL A 405 10.22 -14.03 -20.10
N ILE A 406 11.14 -14.30 -19.16
CA ILE A 406 12.52 -14.71 -19.46
C ILE A 406 12.52 -16.08 -20.15
N GLU A 407 11.78 -17.07 -19.61
CA GLU A 407 11.70 -18.42 -20.18
C GLU A 407 11.15 -18.39 -21.60
N GLN A 408 10.15 -17.56 -21.88
CA GLN A 408 9.60 -17.44 -23.22
C GLN A 408 10.58 -16.76 -24.18
N SER A 409 11.38 -15.81 -23.71
CA SER A 409 12.40 -15.16 -24.53
C SER A 409 13.51 -16.12 -24.96
N GLU A 410 13.84 -17.09 -24.12
CA GLU A 410 14.81 -18.13 -24.42
C GLU A 410 14.28 -19.19 -25.40
N ASN A 411 12.99 -19.56 -25.26
CA ASN A 411 12.42 -20.71 -25.99
C ASN A 411 11.89 -20.41 -27.40
N ASN A 412 11.41 -19.19 -27.70
CA ASN A 412 10.69 -18.95 -28.97
C ASN A 412 11.10 -17.70 -29.77
N SER A 413 11.74 -16.72 -29.18
CA SER A 413 11.95 -15.43 -29.83
C SER A 413 13.38 -15.26 -30.39
N GLY A 414 14.35 -15.86 -29.74
CA GLY A 414 15.76 -15.69 -30.10
C GLY A 414 16.11 -16.20 -31.50
N GLU A 415 15.68 -17.41 -31.84
CA GLU A 415 15.98 -18.02 -33.14
C GLU A 415 15.19 -17.34 -34.26
N LYS A 416 13.88 -17.19 -34.14
CA LYS A 416 13.02 -16.57 -35.17
C LYS A 416 13.35 -15.09 -35.42
N ILE A 417 13.63 -14.33 -34.34
CA ILE A 417 14.04 -12.91 -34.46
C ILE A 417 15.43 -12.82 -35.05
N SER A 418 16.34 -13.72 -34.66
CA SER A 418 17.68 -13.82 -35.24
C SER A 418 17.65 -14.18 -36.72
N ASP A 419 16.79 -15.11 -37.12
CA ASP A 419 16.59 -15.50 -38.50
C ASP A 419 15.96 -14.38 -39.32
N ALA A 420 14.94 -13.71 -38.82
CA ALA A 420 14.34 -12.53 -39.46
C ALA A 420 15.33 -11.37 -39.57
N PHE A 421 16.17 -11.15 -38.57
CA PHE A 421 17.25 -10.18 -38.60
C PHE A 421 18.31 -10.53 -39.64
N ASN A 422 18.73 -11.79 -39.69
CA ASN A 422 19.68 -12.29 -40.67
C ASN A 422 19.13 -12.17 -42.11
N ASP A 423 17.87 -12.42 -42.32
CA ASP A 423 17.22 -12.28 -43.63
C ASP A 423 17.02 -10.81 -44.03
N TYR A 424 16.77 -9.92 -43.05
CA TYR A 424 16.79 -8.47 -43.27
C TYR A 424 18.19 -7.96 -43.65
N VAL A 425 19.22 -8.37 -42.89
CA VAL A 425 20.63 -7.99 -43.21
C VAL A 425 21.09 -8.52 -44.55
N LYS A 426 20.60 -9.71 -44.97
CA LYS A 426 20.88 -10.29 -46.29
C LYS A 426 20.03 -9.69 -47.41
N GLY A 427 19.19 -8.69 -47.12
CA GLY A 427 18.37 -8.01 -48.12
C GLY A 427 17.18 -8.84 -48.65
N LYS A 428 16.79 -9.91 -47.95
CA LYS A 428 15.65 -10.75 -48.33
C LYS A 428 14.33 -10.21 -47.85
N LEU A 429 14.35 -9.42 -46.77
CA LEU A 429 13.16 -8.76 -46.16
C LEU A 429 13.34 -7.25 -46.25
N THR A 430 12.25 -6.55 -46.53
CA THR A 430 12.18 -5.10 -46.39
C THR A 430 12.07 -4.73 -44.90
N ARG A 431 12.31 -3.44 -44.59
CA ARG A 431 12.20 -2.94 -43.21
C ARG A 431 10.81 -3.17 -42.63
N ASP A 432 9.76 -2.98 -43.42
CA ASP A 432 8.37 -3.13 -42.98
C ASP A 432 8.00 -4.60 -42.77
N GLU A 433 8.47 -5.51 -43.63
CA GLU A 433 8.33 -6.96 -43.46
C GLU A 433 9.09 -7.47 -42.21
N TYR A 434 10.27 -6.94 -41.95
CA TYR A 434 11.06 -7.25 -40.76
C TYR A 434 10.33 -6.78 -39.47
N LEU A 435 9.79 -5.55 -39.45
CA LEU A 435 9.00 -5.03 -38.33
C LEU A 435 7.70 -5.83 -38.10
N THR A 436 7.06 -6.26 -39.19
CA THR A 436 5.86 -7.10 -39.14
C THR A 436 6.21 -8.49 -38.56
N ALA A 437 7.29 -9.11 -39.05
CA ALA A 437 7.75 -10.41 -38.54
C ALA A 437 8.13 -10.39 -37.06
N ILE A 438 8.78 -9.30 -36.57
CA ILE A 438 9.05 -9.12 -35.14
C ILE A 438 7.76 -8.97 -34.33
N THR A 439 6.79 -8.22 -34.87
CA THR A 439 5.52 -7.96 -34.18
C THR A 439 4.66 -9.22 -34.09
N GLU A 440 4.69 -10.06 -35.12
CA GLU A 440 4.01 -11.35 -35.16
C GLU A 440 4.71 -12.42 -34.29
N CYS A 441 6.03 -12.35 -34.14
CA CYS A 441 6.79 -13.27 -33.28
C CYS A 441 6.65 -12.94 -31.78
N ARG A 442 6.17 -11.76 -31.41
CA ARG A 442 5.89 -11.44 -30.00
C ARG A 442 4.51 -11.98 -29.62
N PRO A 443 4.41 -12.96 -28.71
CA PRO A 443 3.11 -13.40 -28.20
C PRO A 443 2.42 -12.21 -27.56
N LYS A 444 1.14 -12.01 -27.88
CA LYS A 444 0.33 -10.89 -27.34
C LYS A 444 0.28 -10.87 -25.83
N ARG A 445 0.27 -12.04 -25.18
CA ARG A 445 0.41 -12.24 -23.72
C ARG A 445 0.96 -13.63 -23.46
N ILE A 446 1.73 -13.78 -22.39
CA ILE A 446 2.38 -15.02 -21.96
C ILE A 446 1.55 -15.60 -20.81
N PRO A 447 1.05 -16.85 -20.88
CA PRO A 447 0.31 -17.44 -19.77
C PRO A 447 1.26 -17.71 -18.59
N LEU A 448 0.89 -17.21 -17.39
CA LEU A 448 1.56 -17.61 -16.16
C LEU A 448 1.14 -19.03 -15.78
N GLU A 449 2.09 -19.89 -15.46
CA GLU A 449 1.85 -21.27 -15.06
C GLU A 449 2.30 -21.51 -13.61
N LYS A 450 1.75 -22.56 -12.96
CA LYS A 450 2.14 -22.95 -11.59
C LYS A 450 3.64 -23.19 -11.44
N ARG A 451 4.28 -23.76 -12.48
CA ARG A 451 5.73 -24.03 -12.46
C ARG A 451 6.59 -22.79 -12.27
N HIS A 452 6.14 -21.61 -12.74
CA HIS A 452 6.88 -20.37 -12.53
C HIS A 452 6.83 -19.95 -11.05
N ILE A 453 5.67 -20.06 -10.42
CA ILE A 453 5.50 -19.81 -8.97
C ILE A 453 6.33 -20.80 -8.15
N ASP A 454 6.31 -22.09 -8.54
CA ASP A 454 7.09 -23.14 -7.87
C ASP A 454 8.61 -22.88 -7.99
N SER A 455 9.06 -22.41 -9.16
CA SER A 455 10.46 -22.03 -9.41
C SER A 455 10.91 -20.89 -8.50
N VAL A 456 10.08 -19.84 -8.37
CA VAL A 456 10.36 -18.69 -7.48
C VAL A 456 10.45 -19.14 -6.03
N ILE A 457 9.50 -19.92 -5.56
CA ILE A 457 9.53 -20.44 -4.19
C ILE A 457 10.73 -21.34 -3.97
N SER A 458 11.10 -22.13 -4.98
CA SER A 458 12.31 -22.95 -4.93
C SER A 458 13.57 -22.08 -4.80
N SER A 459 13.66 -20.98 -5.55
CA SER A 459 14.81 -20.07 -5.48
C SER A 459 14.90 -19.37 -4.12
N LEU A 460 13.78 -18.87 -3.61
CA LEU A 460 13.70 -18.16 -2.33
C LEU A 460 13.97 -19.08 -1.13
N THR A 461 13.37 -20.25 -1.14
CA THR A 461 13.45 -21.20 -0.03
C THR A 461 14.51 -22.27 -0.24
N GLY A 462 14.98 -22.47 -1.51
CA GLY A 462 15.86 -23.52 -2.01
C GLY A 462 15.26 -24.94 -1.86
N ILE A 463 13.93 -25.09 -1.68
CA ILE A 463 13.21 -26.39 -1.74
C ILE A 463 13.07 -26.75 -3.21
N ASN A 464 13.31 -28.04 -3.56
CA ASN A 464 13.26 -28.45 -4.96
C ASN A 464 11.85 -28.22 -5.54
N CYS A 465 11.75 -27.67 -6.76
CA CYS A 465 10.48 -27.44 -7.46
C CYS A 465 9.60 -28.69 -7.55
N ALA A 466 10.21 -29.84 -7.82
CA ALA A 466 9.50 -31.11 -7.88
C ALA A 466 8.81 -31.49 -6.56
N ASP A 467 9.24 -30.90 -5.46
CA ASP A 467 8.71 -31.16 -4.12
C ASP A 467 7.60 -30.19 -3.71
N ILE A 468 7.50 -29.04 -4.37
CA ILE A 468 6.52 -27.99 -4.04
C ILE A 468 5.12 -28.35 -4.58
N GLY A 469 5.05 -28.88 -5.80
CA GLY A 469 3.79 -29.22 -6.48
C GLY A 469 3.22 -30.61 -6.22
N GLN A 470 4.01 -31.54 -5.59
CA GLN A 470 3.54 -32.88 -5.31
C GLN A 470 2.65 -32.96 -4.08
N ASP A 471 1.66 -33.86 -4.15
CA ASP A 471 0.83 -34.22 -2.99
C ASP A 471 1.74 -34.71 -1.85
N GLU A 472 1.74 -33.99 -0.74
CA GLU A 472 2.56 -34.30 0.45
C GLU A 472 2.34 -35.74 0.93
N ALA A 473 1.13 -36.27 0.69
CA ALA A 473 0.76 -37.65 0.98
C ALA A 473 1.61 -38.67 0.19
N ALA A 474 1.88 -38.39 -1.08
CA ALA A 474 2.71 -39.27 -1.92
C ALA A 474 4.18 -39.31 -1.46
N ARG A 475 4.72 -38.13 -1.06
CA ARG A 475 6.09 -38.02 -0.50
C ARG A 475 6.24 -38.78 0.82
N LEU A 476 5.25 -38.63 1.71
CA LEU A 476 5.26 -39.32 3.01
C LEU A 476 5.08 -40.82 2.88
N THR A 477 4.43 -41.28 1.81
CA THR A 477 4.28 -42.72 1.53
C THR A 477 5.61 -43.35 1.11
N GLY A 478 6.38 -42.68 0.24
CA GLY A 478 7.70 -43.17 -0.22
C GLY A 478 8.88 -42.86 0.73
N LEU A 479 8.64 -42.21 1.89
CA LEU A 479 9.69 -41.83 2.83
C LEU A 479 10.47 -43.03 3.39
N GLU A 480 9.76 -44.14 3.69
CA GLU A 480 10.34 -45.34 4.26
C GLU A 480 11.31 -46.01 3.29
N ASP A 481 10.93 -46.11 2.02
CA ASP A 481 11.75 -46.75 0.98
C ASP A 481 13.03 -45.94 0.74
N LYS A 482 12.91 -44.61 0.60
CA LYS A 482 14.06 -43.71 0.41
C LYS A 482 15.06 -43.73 1.58
N LEU A 483 14.57 -43.79 2.81
CA LEU A 483 15.45 -43.87 3.98
C LEU A 483 16.10 -45.24 4.09
N SER A 484 15.40 -46.32 3.68
CA SER A 484 15.92 -47.67 3.69
C SER A 484 17.01 -47.91 2.63
N GLU A 485 17.01 -47.14 1.55
CA GLU A 485 18.08 -47.13 0.54
C GLU A 485 19.39 -46.54 1.08
N SER A 486 19.29 -45.51 1.91
CA SER A 486 20.47 -44.80 2.45
C SER A 486 21.02 -45.40 3.74
N ILE A 487 20.17 -46.06 4.54
CA ILE A 487 20.52 -46.59 5.86
C ILE A 487 20.30 -48.08 5.93
N VAL A 488 21.37 -48.80 6.10
CA VAL A 488 21.34 -50.30 6.18
C VAL A 488 21.22 -50.71 7.64
N GLY A 489 20.31 -51.68 7.90
CA GLY A 489 20.25 -52.37 9.19
C GLY A 489 19.32 -51.78 10.26
N GLN A 490 18.75 -50.55 10.06
CA GLN A 490 17.94 -49.88 11.07
C GLN A 490 16.43 -49.83 10.73
N GLN A 491 15.88 -50.88 10.13
CA GLN A 491 14.50 -50.89 9.59
C GLN A 491 13.43 -50.58 10.64
N THR A 492 13.59 -51.07 11.88
CA THR A 492 12.62 -50.82 12.96
C THR A 492 12.59 -49.36 13.36
N ALA A 493 13.76 -48.71 13.45
CA ALA A 493 13.89 -47.30 13.74
C ALA A 493 13.29 -46.43 12.62
N ILE A 494 13.57 -46.75 11.35
CA ILE A 494 13.04 -46.07 10.17
C ILE A 494 11.50 -46.19 10.14
N LYS A 495 10.92 -47.37 10.36
CA LYS A 495 9.46 -47.55 10.42
C LYS A 495 8.79 -46.73 11.50
N SER A 496 9.36 -46.73 12.70
CA SER A 496 8.86 -45.95 13.84
C SER A 496 8.90 -44.46 13.54
N LEU A 497 10.01 -43.97 12.97
CA LEU A 497 10.22 -42.59 12.57
C LEU A 497 9.23 -42.14 11.49
N CYS A 498 9.10 -42.93 10.41
CA CYS A 498 8.17 -42.66 9.31
C CYS A 498 6.70 -42.64 9.76
N SER A 499 6.32 -43.58 10.63
CA SER A 499 4.98 -43.61 11.21
C SER A 499 4.68 -42.39 12.04
N ALA A 500 5.64 -41.93 12.85
CA ALA A 500 5.47 -40.73 13.66
C ALA A 500 5.39 -39.47 12.80
N VAL A 501 6.24 -39.32 11.79
CA VAL A 501 6.20 -38.20 10.83
C VAL A 501 4.86 -38.16 10.07
N ARG A 502 4.38 -39.32 9.59
CA ARG A 502 3.08 -39.42 8.91
C ARG A 502 1.92 -39.02 9.81
N ARG A 503 1.90 -39.45 11.08
CA ARG A 503 0.87 -39.06 12.07
C ARG A 503 0.86 -37.55 12.34
N CYS A 504 2.02 -36.95 12.51
CA CYS A 504 2.13 -35.49 12.75
C CYS A 504 1.65 -34.66 11.56
N ARG A 505 1.89 -35.14 10.33
CA ARG A 505 1.45 -34.45 9.10
C ARG A 505 -0.01 -34.68 8.74
N ALA A 506 -0.66 -35.69 9.28
CA ALA A 506 -2.09 -35.96 9.06
C ALA A 506 -3.04 -34.94 9.73
N GLY A 507 -2.51 -33.84 10.26
CA GLY A 507 -3.33 -32.73 10.79
C GLY A 507 -3.90 -32.96 12.19
N LEU A 508 -3.41 -33.96 12.93
CA LEU A 508 -3.85 -34.28 14.29
C LEU A 508 -3.23 -33.38 15.37
N LYS A 509 -2.32 -32.42 14.99
CA LYS A 509 -1.66 -31.48 15.89
C LYS A 509 -1.86 -30.02 15.43
N GLY A 510 -1.85 -29.09 16.38
CA GLY A 510 -1.93 -27.66 16.11
C GLY A 510 -0.72 -27.11 15.35
N SER A 511 -0.89 -25.99 14.64
CA SER A 511 0.12 -25.35 13.77
C SER A 511 1.35 -24.82 14.54
N ASP A 512 1.27 -24.66 15.84
CA ASP A 512 2.26 -23.94 16.68
C ASP A 512 3.33 -24.86 17.28
N ARG A 513 3.36 -26.14 16.85
CA ARG A 513 4.25 -27.17 17.42
C ARG A 513 5.18 -27.76 16.36
N PRO A 514 6.38 -28.24 16.75
CA PRO A 514 7.24 -28.94 15.82
C PRO A 514 6.57 -30.18 15.24
N MET A 515 6.89 -30.51 13.98
CA MET A 515 6.32 -31.66 13.25
C MET A 515 6.51 -32.98 13.98
N GLY A 516 7.56 -33.14 14.76
CA GLY A 516 7.82 -34.31 15.58
C GLY A 516 9.08 -34.11 16.41
N SER A 517 9.07 -34.69 17.60
CA SER A 517 10.21 -34.69 18.53
C SER A 517 10.61 -36.12 18.82
N PHE A 518 11.89 -36.45 18.62
CA PHE A 518 12.42 -37.78 18.69
C PHE A 518 13.66 -37.83 19.56
N ILE A 519 13.78 -38.85 20.40
CA ILE A 519 15.03 -39.19 21.09
C ILE A 519 15.61 -40.48 20.48
N PHE A 520 16.82 -40.40 19.97
CA PHE A 520 17.58 -41.53 19.48
C PHE A 520 18.49 -42.09 20.56
N LEU A 521 18.22 -43.28 21.03
CA LEU A 521 19.00 -43.97 22.03
C LEU A 521 19.77 -45.13 21.40
N GLY A 522 21.02 -45.34 21.79
CA GLY A 522 21.87 -46.42 21.30
C GLY A 522 23.34 -46.15 21.54
N SER A 523 24.21 -47.14 21.34
CA SER A 523 25.65 -47.04 21.51
C SER A 523 26.30 -46.06 20.53
N THR A 524 27.53 -45.68 20.73
CA THR A 524 28.27 -44.76 19.84
C THR A 524 28.57 -45.48 18.52
N GLY A 525 28.38 -44.78 17.38
CA GLY A 525 28.70 -45.31 16.06
C GLY A 525 27.57 -46.06 15.32
N VAL A 526 26.40 -46.29 15.95
CA VAL A 526 25.27 -47.02 15.35
C VAL A 526 24.45 -46.20 14.31
N GLY A 527 24.85 -45.00 13.99
CA GLY A 527 24.23 -44.20 12.92
C GLY A 527 23.16 -43.18 13.35
N LYS A 528 23.04 -42.83 14.66
CA LYS A 528 22.05 -41.88 15.18
C LYS A 528 22.06 -40.53 14.42
N SER A 529 23.24 -39.89 14.35
CA SER A 529 23.39 -38.59 13.70
C SER A 529 23.27 -38.68 12.16
N GLN A 530 23.61 -39.84 11.57
CA GLN A 530 23.42 -40.08 10.14
C GLN A 530 21.94 -40.22 9.78
N LEU A 531 21.15 -40.93 10.59
CA LEU A 531 19.70 -41.03 10.41
C LEU A 531 19.01 -39.67 10.42
N ALA A 532 19.45 -38.77 11.31
CA ALA A 532 18.92 -37.39 11.35
C ALA A 532 19.28 -36.58 10.09
N LYS A 533 20.49 -36.74 9.55
CA LYS A 533 20.93 -36.09 8.31
C LYS A 533 20.14 -36.61 7.10
N ASP A 534 20.00 -37.94 6.97
CA ASP A 534 19.29 -38.55 5.85
C ASP A 534 17.78 -38.24 5.91
N LEU A 535 17.22 -38.16 7.13
CA LEU A 535 15.86 -37.67 7.34
C LEU A 535 15.69 -36.23 6.84
N ALA A 536 16.61 -35.33 7.18
CA ALA A 536 16.59 -33.95 6.74
C ALA A 536 16.67 -33.83 5.22
N LYS A 537 17.58 -34.61 4.61
CA LYS A 537 17.76 -34.69 3.15
C LYS A 537 16.49 -35.20 2.45
N THR A 538 15.88 -36.23 2.98
CA THR A 538 14.70 -36.87 2.37
C THR A 538 13.43 -36.06 2.55
N LEU A 539 13.25 -35.39 3.72
CA LEU A 539 12.08 -34.55 3.98
C LEU A 539 12.13 -33.21 3.27
N PHE A 540 13.30 -32.61 3.18
CA PHE A 540 13.46 -31.23 2.70
C PHE A 540 14.26 -31.11 1.40
N GLY A 541 14.75 -32.21 0.84
CA GLY A 541 15.45 -32.22 -0.45
C GLY A 541 16.84 -31.61 -0.47
N ARG A 542 17.45 -31.31 0.72
CA ARG A 542 18.74 -30.64 0.84
C ARG A 542 19.64 -31.28 1.90
N ASP A 543 20.92 -31.35 1.59
CA ASP A 543 21.95 -31.79 2.56
C ASP A 543 22.11 -30.77 3.72
N ASN A 544 21.69 -29.51 3.51
CA ASN A 544 21.86 -28.39 4.43
C ASN A 544 20.61 -28.08 5.27
N ALA A 545 19.56 -28.91 5.19
CA ALA A 545 18.31 -28.77 5.95
C ALA A 545 18.41 -29.30 7.38
N ILE A 546 19.62 -29.30 7.96
CA ILE A 546 19.88 -29.69 9.33
C ILE A 546 20.56 -28.56 10.09
N VAL A 547 20.06 -28.28 11.28
CA VAL A 547 20.70 -27.39 12.25
C VAL A 547 21.25 -28.29 13.36
N LYS A 548 22.56 -28.43 13.41
CA LYS A 548 23.22 -29.25 14.43
C LYS A 548 23.75 -28.34 15.55
N LEU A 549 23.34 -28.63 16.78
CA LEU A 549 23.87 -28.03 18.00
C LEU A 549 24.54 -29.11 18.83
N ASP A 550 25.78 -28.90 19.15
CA ASP A 550 26.55 -29.75 20.08
C ASP A 550 26.30 -29.25 21.52
N MET A 551 25.60 -30.07 22.30
CA MET A 551 25.22 -29.69 23.66
C MET A 551 26.42 -29.64 24.63
N SER A 552 27.56 -30.18 24.25
CA SER A 552 28.81 -30.00 25.02
C SER A 552 29.29 -28.54 25.06
N GLU A 553 28.90 -27.69 24.10
CA GLU A 553 29.17 -26.24 24.16
C GLU A 553 28.27 -25.51 25.17
N TYR A 554 27.22 -26.16 25.69
CA TYR A 554 26.18 -25.57 26.53
C TYR A 554 26.08 -26.19 27.92
N MET A 555 27.22 -26.58 28.50
CA MET A 555 27.30 -27.15 29.84
C MET A 555 27.12 -26.12 30.95
N GLU A 556 27.40 -24.84 30.67
CA GLU A 556 27.41 -23.78 31.66
C GLU A 556 26.10 -22.94 31.58
N ARG A 557 25.66 -22.45 32.76
CA ARG A 557 24.40 -21.70 32.88
C ARG A 557 24.33 -20.47 31.97
N HIS A 558 25.43 -19.74 31.80
CA HIS A 558 25.45 -18.56 30.92
C HIS A 558 25.40 -18.90 29.42
N SER A 559 25.64 -20.15 29.07
CA SER A 559 25.51 -20.59 27.66
C SER A 559 24.06 -20.69 27.20
N VAL A 560 23.09 -20.79 28.12
CA VAL A 560 21.65 -20.82 27.79
C VAL A 560 21.21 -19.52 27.16
N SER A 561 21.69 -18.38 27.65
CA SER A 561 21.39 -17.07 27.06
C SER A 561 21.97 -16.89 25.65
N LYS A 562 23.09 -17.55 25.32
CA LYS A 562 23.62 -17.58 23.95
C LYS A 562 22.71 -18.35 22.97
N LEU A 563 21.99 -19.33 23.50
CA LEU A 563 21.09 -20.15 22.66
C LEU A 563 19.82 -19.40 22.23
N ILE A 564 19.20 -18.65 23.18
CA ILE A 564 17.89 -18.01 23.00
C ILE A 564 17.98 -16.50 22.81
N GLY A 565 19.03 -15.88 23.32
CA GLY A 565 19.20 -14.44 23.48
C GLY A 565 19.14 -14.00 24.95
N SER A 566 19.67 -12.83 25.23
CA SER A 566 19.67 -12.26 26.57
C SER A 566 18.31 -11.63 26.91
N PRO A 567 17.82 -11.74 28.15
CA PRO A 567 16.62 -11.04 28.57
C PRO A 567 16.76 -9.52 28.44
N PRO A 568 15.65 -8.77 28.33
CA PRO A 568 15.66 -7.32 28.29
C PRO A 568 16.41 -6.73 29.49
N GLY A 569 17.38 -5.82 29.23
CA GLY A 569 18.17 -5.15 30.25
C GLY A 569 19.56 -5.75 30.53
N TYR A 570 19.93 -6.84 29.88
CA TYR A 570 21.29 -7.40 29.95
C TYR A 570 22.12 -7.08 28.71
N VAL A 571 23.44 -7.03 28.87
CA VAL A 571 24.39 -6.82 27.76
C VAL A 571 24.21 -7.94 26.72
N GLY A 572 24.05 -7.59 25.43
CA GLY A 572 23.81 -8.55 24.35
C GLY A 572 22.32 -8.82 24.06
N PHE A 573 21.39 -8.01 24.57
CA PHE A 573 19.95 -8.12 24.26
C PHE A 573 19.64 -7.92 22.75
N ASP A 574 20.40 -7.05 22.08
CA ASP A 574 20.25 -6.77 20.65
C ASP A 574 20.84 -7.89 19.76
N GLU A 575 21.61 -8.82 20.33
CA GLU A 575 22.11 -10.01 19.65
C GLU A 575 21.08 -11.16 19.83
N GLY A 576 20.35 -11.49 18.77
CA GLY A 576 19.41 -12.62 18.76
C GLY A 576 20.10 -13.93 19.19
N GLY A 577 19.36 -14.87 19.81
CA GLY A 577 19.92 -16.16 20.20
C GLY A 577 20.37 -16.98 18.99
N ARG A 578 21.46 -17.73 19.12
CA ARG A 578 22.04 -18.53 18.04
C ARG A 578 21.03 -19.54 17.44
N LEU A 579 20.22 -20.17 18.27
CA LEU A 579 19.18 -21.10 17.84
C LEU A 579 18.03 -20.39 17.11
N THR A 580 17.53 -19.31 17.69
CA THR A 580 16.41 -18.54 17.13
C THR A 580 16.77 -17.93 15.77
N GLU A 581 17.99 -17.40 15.63
CA GLU A 581 18.54 -16.90 14.37
C GLU A 581 18.69 -17.99 13.31
N GLN A 582 19.21 -19.16 13.68
CA GLN A 582 19.38 -20.28 12.75
C GLN A 582 18.05 -20.84 12.27
N ILE A 583 17.05 -20.97 13.16
CA ILE A 583 15.69 -21.42 12.79
C ILE A 583 14.99 -20.37 11.94
N ARG A 584 15.15 -19.09 12.25
CA ARG A 584 14.60 -17.99 11.44
C ARG A 584 15.13 -18.01 10.01
N ARG A 585 16.44 -18.27 9.85
CA ARG A 585 17.08 -18.40 8.52
C ARG A 585 16.72 -19.69 7.80
N LYS A 586 16.40 -20.77 8.54
CA LYS A 586 16.09 -22.11 8.00
C LYS A 586 14.82 -22.66 8.67
N PRO A 587 13.63 -22.13 8.35
CA PRO A 587 12.39 -22.51 9.03
C PRO A 587 11.99 -23.98 8.78
N TYR A 588 12.43 -24.55 7.66
CA TYR A 588 12.25 -25.97 7.34
C TYR A 588 13.56 -26.73 7.52
N CYS A 589 13.78 -27.22 8.73
CA CYS A 589 15.00 -27.97 9.06
C CYS A 589 14.74 -29.07 10.10
N VAL A 590 15.66 -29.98 10.20
CA VAL A 590 15.79 -30.91 11.33
C VAL A 590 16.75 -30.27 12.35
N LEU A 591 16.25 -29.97 13.55
CA LEU A 591 17.09 -29.55 14.65
C LEU A 591 17.67 -30.79 15.34
N LEU A 592 18.97 -30.98 15.24
CA LEU A 592 19.70 -32.05 15.90
C LEU A 592 20.42 -31.50 17.12
N LEU A 593 19.99 -31.92 18.30
CA LEU A 593 20.68 -31.69 19.57
C LEU A 593 21.57 -32.90 19.86
N ASP A 594 22.85 -32.78 19.54
CA ASP A 594 23.81 -33.88 19.71
C ASP A 594 24.38 -33.87 21.16
N GLU A 595 24.60 -35.04 21.73
CA GLU A 595 25.10 -35.24 23.09
C GLU A 595 24.27 -34.51 24.17
N ILE A 596 22.95 -34.65 24.06
CA ILE A 596 22.00 -33.92 24.90
C ILE A 596 22.21 -34.14 26.40
N GLU A 597 22.78 -35.29 26.79
CA GLU A 597 23.13 -35.62 28.18
C GLU A 597 24.16 -34.70 28.80
N LYS A 598 24.90 -33.94 27.98
CA LYS A 598 25.90 -32.98 28.46
C LYS A 598 25.35 -31.57 28.70
N ALA A 599 24.12 -31.33 28.30
CA ALA A 599 23.49 -30.01 28.41
C ALA A 599 23.21 -29.60 29.85
N HIS A 600 23.29 -28.28 30.14
CA HIS A 600 22.86 -27.76 31.43
C HIS A 600 21.38 -28.03 31.71
N PRO A 601 20.95 -28.34 32.94
CA PRO A 601 19.56 -28.61 33.30
C PRO A 601 18.55 -27.56 32.84
N ASP A 602 18.92 -26.30 32.85
CA ASP A 602 18.05 -25.19 32.38
C ASP A 602 17.65 -25.33 30.90
N ILE A 603 18.48 -25.99 30.07
CA ILE A 603 18.16 -26.27 28.67
C ILE A 603 17.06 -27.32 28.57
N TYR A 604 17.03 -28.32 29.44
CA TYR A 604 15.92 -29.29 29.47
C TYR A 604 14.58 -28.61 29.79
N ASN A 605 14.58 -27.67 30.76
CA ASN A 605 13.39 -26.92 31.11
C ASN A 605 12.87 -26.08 29.94
N LEU A 606 13.75 -25.53 29.14
CA LEU A 606 13.43 -24.79 27.94
C LEU A 606 12.89 -25.70 26.84
N LEU A 607 13.56 -26.83 26.61
CA LEU A 607 13.11 -27.79 25.61
C LEU A 607 11.74 -28.39 25.96
N LEU A 608 11.39 -28.58 27.24
CA LEU A 608 10.07 -29.02 27.66
C LEU A 608 8.94 -28.11 27.17
N GLN A 609 9.18 -26.79 27.09
CA GLN A 609 8.21 -25.85 26.56
C GLN A 609 7.99 -26.00 25.03
N ILE A 610 8.98 -26.48 24.31
CA ILE A 610 8.96 -26.69 22.87
C ILE A 610 8.49 -28.10 22.51
N LEU A 611 8.84 -29.11 23.35
CA LEU A 611 8.69 -30.53 23.09
C LEU A 611 7.59 -31.13 23.97
N GLU A 612 6.31 -30.87 23.68
CA GLU A 612 5.23 -31.48 24.47
C GLU A 612 5.00 -32.97 24.21
N ASP A 613 5.37 -33.49 23.01
CA ASP A 613 5.22 -34.89 22.64
C ASP A 613 6.55 -35.48 22.16
N LEU A 614 7.20 -36.24 22.98
CA LEU A 614 8.48 -36.88 22.72
C LEU A 614 8.32 -38.35 22.36
N SER A 615 8.73 -38.74 21.15
CA SER A 615 8.75 -40.14 20.72
C SER A 615 10.13 -40.74 20.97
N LEU A 616 10.16 -41.87 21.67
CA LEU A 616 11.38 -42.61 22.00
C LEU A 616 11.67 -43.64 20.88
N ILE A 617 12.86 -43.54 20.27
CA ILE A 617 13.31 -44.46 19.22
C ILE A 617 14.61 -45.13 19.68
N HIS A 618 14.58 -46.44 19.84
CA HIS A 618 15.75 -47.21 20.18
C HIS A 618 16.48 -47.63 18.89
N ILE A 619 17.77 -47.32 18.80
CA ILE A 619 18.65 -47.66 17.69
C ILE A 619 19.65 -48.71 18.23
N SER A 620 19.52 -49.94 17.75
CA SER A 620 20.39 -51.06 18.12
C SER A 620 21.48 -51.29 17.08
N GLU A 621 22.51 -52.01 17.45
CA GLU A 621 23.61 -52.45 16.57
C GLU A 621 23.11 -53.34 15.43
#